data_f5c9bd3657dc44aeb8727c3178b978ee
#
_entry.id   f5c9bd3657dc44aeb8727c3178b978ee
#
_cell.length_a   1.000
_cell.length_b   1.000
_cell.length_c   1.000
_cell.angle_alpha   90.00
_cell.angle_beta   90.00
_cell.angle_gamma   90.00
#
_symmetry.space_group_name_H-M   'P 1'
#
loop_
_entity.id
_entity.type
_entity.pdbx_description
1 polymer ?
#
loop_
_entity_poly.entity_id
_entity_poly.type
_entity_poly.pdbx_seq_one_letter_code
_entity_poly.pdbx_strand_id
1 'polypeptide(L)'
;MLDSHLHPRLKPLLNICAARLDRLGVCADGVTLTGFVIGVLALPFLGLRWYGAALAAIVVNRLLDGLDGALARRRGLTDAGGFLDIALDFLFYALVPFGFILADPAQNAVAGGWLLFSFIGTGSSFLAFAALAAKHQIANPGYAHKSFYYLGGLTEGSETILLFVLCCLFPAQFAWLAWLFGALCWLTTATRIYSGYLTLKQLQRQA
;
A
#
# COMPACT_ATOMS: atom_id res chain seq x y z
N MET A 1 4.90 -10.90 -2.03
CA MET A 1 6.00 -11.71 -2.60
C MET A 1 7.16 -10.87 -3.07
N LEU A 2 6.95 -9.84 -3.90
CA LEU A 2 8.02 -8.92 -4.33
C LEU A 2 8.60 -8.10 -3.18
N ASP A 3 7.81 -7.72 -2.19
CA ASP A 3 8.24 -6.99 -0.98
C ASP A 3 9.43 -7.65 -0.28
N SER A 4 9.43 -8.97 -0.15
CA SER A 4 10.51 -9.71 0.49
C SER A 4 11.85 -9.64 -0.26
N HIS A 5 11.82 -9.36 -1.57
CA HIS A 5 13.01 -9.26 -2.43
C HIS A 5 13.46 -7.81 -2.68
N LEU A 6 12.49 -6.88 -2.80
CA LEU A 6 12.77 -5.46 -3.04
C LEU A 6 13.24 -4.74 -1.77
N HIS A 7 12.56 -4.96 -0.66
CA HIS A 7 12.83 -4.27 0.61
C HIS A 7 14.29 -4.43 1.08
N PRO A 8 14.93 -5.63 1.06
CA PRO A 8 16.32 -5.77 1.47
C PRO A 8 17.31 -5.00 0.59
N ARG A 9 17.01 -4.85 -0.72
CA ARG A 9 17.88 -4.14 -1.68
C ARG A 9 17.79 -2.63 -1.54
N LEU A 10 16.61 -2.10 -1.26
CA LEU A 10 16.38 -0.65 -1.08
C LEU A 10 16.76 -0.17 0.32
N LYS A 11 16.68 -1.04 1.33
CA LYS A 11 16.94 -0.72 2.73
C LYS A 11 18.25 0.02 3.00
N PRO A 12 19.41 -0.35 2.41
CA PRO A 12 20.68 0.35 2.67
C PRO A 12 20.62 1.81 2.21
N LEU A 13 20.08 2.08 1.01
CA LEU A 13 19.96 3.41 0.45
C LEU A 13 18.99 4.27 1.26
N LEU A 14 17.83 3.73 1.58
CA LEU A 14 16.82 4.41 2.42
C LEU A 14 17.38 4.75 3.80
N ASN A 15 18.15 3.86 4.41
CA ASN A 15 18.78 4.11 5.71
C ASN A 15 19.82 5.23 5.67
N ILE A 16 20.59 5.36 4.58
CA ILE A 16 21.55 6.46 4.39
C ILE A 16 20.81 7.79 4.27
N CYS A 17 19.76 7.84 3.44
CA CYS A 17 18.92 9.04 3.29
C CYS A 17 18.22 9.41 4.60
N ALA A 18 17.62 8.43 5.30
CA ALA A 18 16.98 8.63 6.59
C ALA A 18 17.96 9.16 7.64
N ALA A 19 19.21 8.67 7.67
CA ALA A 19 20.23 9.17 8.58
C ALA A 19 20.58 10.66 8.34
N ARG A 20 20.53 11.11 7.10
CA ARG A 20 20.77 12.52 6.75
C ARG A 20 19.57 13.39 7.19
N LEU A 21 18.35 12.97 6.89
CA LEU A 21 17.13 13.67 7.30
C LEU A 21 16.99 13.74 8.83
N ASP A 22 17.36 12.68 9.52
CA ASP A 22 17.37 12.61 10.98
C ASP A 22 18.29 13.67 11.59
N ARG A 23 19.49 13.85 11.03
CA ARG A 23 20.44 14.91 11.45
C ARG A 23 19.91 16.34 11.19
N LEU A 24 19.06 16.51 10.18
CA LEU A 24 18.41 17.78 9.84
C LEU A 24 17.15 18.04 10.68
N GLY A 25 16.79 17.14 11.60
CA GLY A 25 15.62 17.28 12.46
C GLY A 25 14.28 16.99 11.78
N VAL A 26 14.26 16.47 10.52
CA VAL A 26 13.04 16.17 9.79
C VAL A 26 12.28 15.04 10.49
N CYS A 27 10.97 15.21 10.75
CA CYS A 27 10.15 14.17 11.36
C CYS A 27 9.59 13.19 10.30
N ALA A 28 9.32 11.94 10.70
CA ALA A 28 8.77 10.91 9.82
C ALA A 28 7.39 11.32 9.28
N ASP A 29 6.48 11.79 10.15
CA ASP A 29 5.13 12.22 9.77
C ASP A 29 5.14 13.34 8.71
N GLY A 30 6.14 14.26 8.79
CA GLY A 30 6.32 15.31 7.80
C GLY A 30 6.71 14.75 6.41
N VAL A 31 7.52 13.69 6.37
CA VAL A 31 7.87 12.99 5.15
C VAL A 31 6.67 12.25 4.57
N THR A 32 5.90 11.56 5.42
CA THR A 32 4.64 10.87 5.05
C THR A 32 3.66 11.84 4.41
N LEU A 33 3.38 12.99 5.07
CA LEU A 33 2.46 14.01 4.55
C LEU A 33 2.96 14.60 3.23
N THR A 34 4.25 14.92 3.13
CA THR A 34 4.84 15.45 1.90
C THR A 34 4.72 14.44 0.76
N GLY A 35 5.02 13.17 1.04
CA GLY A 35 4.86 12.07 0.10
C GLY A 35 3.42 11.95 -0.39
N PHE A 36 2.46 12.00 0.53
CA PHE A 36 1.05 11.93 0.19
C PHE A 36 0.59 13.10 -0.67
N VAL A 37 0.95 14.34 -0.31
CA VAL A 37 0.61 15.54 -1.12
C VAL A 37 1.15 15.43 -2.55
N ILE A 38 2.39 14.95 -2.72
CA ILE A 38 2.96 14.70 -4.04
C ILE A 38 2.18 13.57 -4.75
N GLY A 39 1.83 12.50 -4.03
CA GLY A 39 1.04 11.40 -4.56
C GLY A 39 -0.34 11.83 -5.06
N VAL A 40 -1.00 12.76 -4.36
CA VAL A 40 -2.30 13.33 -4.77
C VAL A 40 -2.23 14.01 -6.13
N LEU A 41 -1.07 14.57 -6.52
CA LEU A 41 -0.89 15.17 -7.85
C LEU A 41 -1.01 14.14 -8.99
N ALA A 42 -0.86 12.84 -8.71
CA ALA A 42 -1.13 11.81 -9.71
C ALA A 42 -2.58 11.86 -10.21
N LEU A 43 -3.56 12.25 -9.38
CA LEU A 43 -4.97 12.33 -9.76
C LEU A 43 -5.21 13.31 -10.92
N PRO A 44 -4.90 14.63 -10.82
CA PRO A 44 -5.08 15.53 -11.93
C PRO A 44 -4.21 15.17 -13.13
N PHE A 45 -2.99 14.67 -12.94
CA PHE A 45 -2.14 14.25 -14.06
C PHE A 45 -2.75 13.07 -14.83
N LEU A 46 -3.32 12.07 -14.16
CA LEU A 46 -4.04 10.97 -14.79
C LEU A 46 -5.27 11.47 -15.52
N GLY A 47 -6.12 12.29 -14.88
CA GLY A 47 -7.31 12.87 -15.49
C GLY A 47 -7.01 13.69 -16.75
N LEU A 48 -5.87 14.37 -16.78
CA LEU A 48 -5.37 15.10 -17.95
C LEU A 48 -4.60 14.21 -18.96
N ARG A 49 -4.50 12.91 -18.71
CA ARG A 49 -3.75 11.93 -19.50
C ARG A 49 -2.23 12.21 -19.56
N TRP A 50 -1.69 12.91 -18.58
CA TRP A 50 -0.24 13.15 -18.42
C TRP A 50 0.43 11.99 -17.68
N TYR A 51 0.38 10.81 -18.27
CA TYR A 51 0.78 9.56 -17.63
C TYR A 51 2.23 9.55 -17.16
N GLY A 52 3.15 10.23 -17.86
CA GLY A 52 4.54 10.37 -17.41
C GLY A 52 4.69 11.19 -16.14
N ALA A 53 3.93 12.29 -16.00
CA ALA A 53 3.91 13.11 -14.80
C ALA A 53 3.25 12.39 -13.63
N ALA A 54 2.17 11.65 -13.90
CA ALA A 54 1.51 10.80 -12.92
C ALA A 54 2.46 9.70 -12.40
N LEU A 55 3.18 9.03 -13.30
CA LEU A 55 4.19 8.03 -12.94
C LEU A 55 5.28 8.64 -12.04
N ALA A 56 5.79 9.82 -12.38
CA ALA A 56 6.78 10.52 -11.56
C ALA A 56 6.24 10.81 -10.15
N ALA A 57 5.00 11.31 -10.03
CA ALA A 57 4.35 11.55 -8.74
C ALA A 57 4.18 10.26 -7.92
N ILE A 58 3.76 9.16 -8.55
CA ILE A 58 3.62 7.83 -7.92
C ILE A 58 4.97 7.34 -7.40
N VAL A 59 6.02 7.41 -8.22
CA VAL A 59 7.37 6.95 -7.83
C VAL A 59 7.92 7.78 -6.67
N VAL A 60 7.80 9.10 -6.73
CA VAL A 60 8.27 9.98 -5.65
C VAL A 60 7.50 9.72 -4.36
N ASN A 61 6.18 9.57 -4.43
CA ASN A 61 5.37 9.19 -3.26
C ASN A 61 5.89 7.89 -2.63
N ARG A 62 6.14 6.83 -3.42
CA ARG A 62 6.63 5.55 -2.90
C ARG A 62 8.06 5.61 -2.33
N LEU A 63 8.92 6.45 -2.89
CA LEU A 63 10.25 6.68 -2.32
C LEU A 63 10.19 7.39 -0.96
N LEU A 64 9.30 8.37 -0.82
CA LEU A 64 9.09 9.09 0.43
C LEU A 64 8.46 8.20 1.51
N ASP A 65 7.50 7.35 1.15
CA ASP A 65 6.90 6.33 2.00
C ASP A 65 7.95 5.33 2.55
N GLY A 66 8.82 4.81 1.69
CA GLY A 66 9.93 3.97 2.15
C GLY A 66 10.90 4.71 3.07
N LEU A 67 11.06 6.02 2.86
CA LEU A 67 11.98 6.87 3.61
C LEU A 67 11.41 7.24 4.98
N ASP A 68 10.11 7.56 5.11
CA ASP A 68 9.48 7.85 6.41
C ASP A 68 9.49 6.62 7.32
N GLY A 69 9.20 5.43 6.78
CA GLY A 69 9.31 4.19 7.53
C GLY A 69 10.76 3.90 7.99
N ALA A 70 11.79 4.24 7.18
CA ALA A 70 13.18 4.14 7.59
C ALA A 70 13.52 5.14 8.71
N LEU A 71 12.97 6.36 8.63
CA LEU A 71 13.15 7.42 9.62
C LEU A 71 12.43 7.11 10.93
N ALA A 72 11.18 6.61 10.86
CA ALA A 72 10.39 6.19 12.02
C ALA A 72 11.10 5.06 12.81
N ARG A 73 11.67 4.08 12.11
CA ARG A 73 12.46 3.02 12.77
C ARG A 73 13.70 3.52 13.50
N ARG A 74 14.26 4.65 13.10
CA ARG A 74 15.43 5.26 13.79
C ARG A 74 15.05 6.04 15.04
N ARG A 75 13.90 6.72 15.03
CA ARG A 75 13.43 7.58 16.13
C ARG A 75 12.52 6.87 17.13
N GLY A 76 12.05 5.69 16.79
CA GLY A 76 11.03 4.95 17.50
C GLY A 76 9.68 5.05 16.79
N LEU A 77 9.05 3.89 16.62
CA LEU A 77 7.72 3.80 16.02
C LEU A 77 6.68 4.41 16.97
N THR A 78 5.72 5.15 16.42
CA THR A 78 4.58 5.70 17.16
C THR A 78 3.27 5.20 16.58
N ASP A 79 2.24 5.03 17.43
CA ASP A 79 0.91 4.61 16.98
C ASP A 79 0.28 5.65 16.05
N ALA A 80 0.50 6.95 16.34
CA ALA A 80 -0.01 8.03 15.51
C ALA A 80 0.63 8.03 14.12
N GLY A 81 1.96 7.82 14.02
CA GLY A 81 2.66 7.73 12.74
C GLY A 81 2.21 6.51 11.94
N GLY A 82 2.08 5.34 12.58
CA GLY A 82 1.58 4.13 11.93
C GLY A 82 0.13 4.26 11.45
N PHE A 83 -0.73 4.94 12.20
CA PHE A 83 -2.10 5.24 11.76
C PHE A 83 -2.11 6.16 10.54
N LEU A 84 -1.31 7.24 10.59
CA LEU A 84 -1.21 8.22 9.50
C LEU A 84 -0.74 7.56 8.21
N ASP A 85 0.33 6.78 8.28
CA ASP A 85 0.93 6.04 7.18
C ASP A 85 -0.10 5.12 6.49
N ILE A 86 -0.74 4.23 7.25
CA ILE A 86 -1.74 3.31 6.72
C ILE A 86 -2.93 4.04 6.11
N ALA A 87 -3.47 5.07 6.77
CA ALA A 87 -4.64 5.79 6.29
C ALA A 87 -4.35 6.49 4.95
N LEU A 88 -3.19 7.15 4.83
CA LEU A 88 -2.78 7.84 3.62
C LEU A 88 -2.42 6.89 2.49
N ASP A 89 -1.84 5.73 2.80
CA ASP A 89 -1.58 4.66 1.83
C ASP A 89 -2.86 4.13 1.19
N PHE A 90 -3.88 3.83 1.98
CA PHE A 90 -5.17 3.37 1.43
C PHE A 90 -5.83 4.41 0.54
N LEU A 91 -5.76 5.69 0.93
CA LEU A 91 -6.25 6.79 0.10
C LEU A 91 -5.47 6.88 -1.21
N PHE A 92 -4.14 6.79 -1.16
CA PHE A 92 -3.29 6.82 -2.35
C PHE A 92 -3.59 5.64 -3.29
N TYR A 93 -3.73 4.43 -2.78
CA TYR A 93 -4.08 3.26 -3.59
C TYR A 93 -5.44 3.40 -4.27
N ALA A 94 -6.41 4.05 -3.64
CA ALA A 94 -7.71 4.31 -4.26
C ALA A 94 -7.66 5.44 -5.31
N LEU A 95 -6.81 6.44 -5.09
CA LEU A 95 -6.67 7.62 -5.95
C LEU A 95 -6.21 7.27 -7.37
N VAL A 96 -5.26 6.33 -7.51
CA VAL A 96 -4.70 5.99 -8.83
C VAL A 96 -5.72 5.34 -9.77
N PRO A 97 -6.45 4.27 -9.39
CA PRO A 97 -7.54 3.75 -10.24
C PRO A 97 -8.61 4.79 -10.54
N PHE A 98 -8.96 5.63 -9.56
CA PHE A 98 -9.92 6.72 -9.78
C PHE A 98 -9.42 7.73 -10.81
N GLY A 99 -8.13 8.06 -10.81
CA GLY A 99 -7.52 8.91 -11.84
C GLY A 99 -7.62 8.33 -13.26
N PHE A 100 -7.45 7.01 -13.42
CA PHE A 100 -7.65 6.32 -14.70
C PHE A 100 -9.13 6.32 -15.13
N ILE A 101 -10.08 6.23 -14.18
CA ILE A 101 -11.51 6.41 -14.50
C ILE A 101 -11.74 7.82 -15.06
N LEU A 102 -11.19 8.85 -14.44
CA LEU A 102 -11.32 10.24 -14.91
C LEU A 102 -10.67 10.47 -16.28
N ALA A 103 -9.58 9.76 -16.58
CA ALA A 103 -8.89 9.85 -17.88
C ALA A 103 -9.77 9.38 -19.05
N ASP A 104 -10.51 8.31 -18.87
CA ASP A 104 -11.45 7.77 -19.87
C ASP A 104 -12.60 7.02 -19.17
N PRO A 105 -13.66 7.75 -18.74
CA PRO A 105 -14.79 7.13 -18.05
C PRO A 105 -15.50 6.06 -18.86
N ALA A 106 -15.58 6.21 -20.19
CA ALA A 106 -16.29 5.28 -21.04
C ALA A 106 -15.63 3.90 -21.06
N GLN A 107 -14.29 3.87 -21.10
CA GLN A 107 -13.53 2.63 -21.14
C GLN A 107 -13.20 2.09 -19.77
N ASN A 108 -12.94 2.97 -18.80
CA ASN A 108 -12.27 2.61 -17.54
C ASN A 108 -13.21 2.53 -16.34
N ALA A 109 -14.46 3.07 -16.40
CA ALA A 109 -15.29 3.19 -15.21
C ALA A 109 -15.59 1.84 -14.54
N VAL A 110 -15.99 0.84 -15.32
CA VAL A 110 -16.35 -0.48 -14.77
C VAL A 110 -15.12 -1.22 -14.25
N ALA A 111 -14.04 -1.23 -15.01
CA ALA A 111 -12.79 -1.90 -14.63
C ALA A 111 -12.12 -1.22 -13.42
N GLY A 112 -12.10 0.11 -13.38
CA GLY A 112 -11.60 0.87 -12.24
C GLY A 112 -12.48 0.70 -11.00
N GLY A 113 -13.81 0.69 -11.15
CA GLY A 113 -14.74 0.37 -10.08
C GLY A 113 -14.55 -1.04 -9.52
N TRP A 114 -14.34 -2.04 -10.39
CA TRP A 114 -13.98 -3.40 -9.99
C TRP A 114 -12.68 -3.44 -9.16
N LEU A 115 -11.64 -2.73 -9.62
CA LEU A 115 -10.36 -2.67 -8.93
C LEU A 115 -10.51 -2.00 -7.56
N LEU A 116 -11.23 -0.87 -7.46
CA LEU A 116 -11.52 -0.19 -6.20
C LEU A 116 -12.31 -1.10 -5.24
N PHE A 117 -13.33 -1.81 -5.73
CA PHE A 117 -14.09 -2.77 -4.95
C PHE A 117 -13.20 -3.90 -4.41
N SER A 118 -12.25 -4.39 -5.22
CA SER A 118 -11.31 -5.41 -4.78
C SER A 118 -10.33 -4.90 -3.71
N PHE A 119 -9.94 -3.62 -3.77
CA PHE A 119 -9.10 -2.98 -2.73
C PHE A 119 -9.84 -2.83 -1.39
N ILE A 120 -11.15 -2.60 -1.41
CA ILE A 120 -11.96 -2.66 -0.17
C ILE A 120 -11.87 -4.06 0.46
N GLY A 121 -11.99 -5.12 -0.35
CA GLY A 121 -11.85 -6.50 0.14
C GLY A 121 -10.49 -6.78 0.79
N THR A 122 -9.40 -6.45 0.11
CA THR A 122 -8.04 -6.66 0.64
C THR A 122 -7.76 -5.79 1.86
N GLY A 123 -8.17 -4.54 1.84
CA GLY A 123 -7.94 -3.58 2.93
C GLY A 123 -8.75 -3.93 4.19
N SER A 124 -10.06 -4.19 4.05
CA SER A 124 -10.93 -4.52 5.18
C SER A 124 -10.52 -5.84 5.84
N SER A 125 -10.22 -6.88 5.05
CA SER A 125 -9.76 -8.16 5.60
C SER A 125 -8.42 -8.05 6.35
N PHE A 126 -7.50 -7.22 5.85
CA PHE A 126 -6.23 -6.94 6.51
C PHE A 126 -6.44 -6.18 7.83
N LEU A 127 -7.14 -5.04 7.80
CA LEU A 127 -7.32 -4.19 8.99
C LEU A 127 -8.15 -4.87 10.08
N ALA A 128 -9.21 -5.60 9.71
CA ALA A 128 -10.04 -6.33 10.66
C ALA A 128 -9.22 -7.42 11.38
N PHE A 129 -8.40 -8.17 10.63
CA PHE A 129 -7.54 -9.17 11.23
C PHE A 129 -6.45 -8.54 12.10
N ALA A 130 -5.80 -7.46 11.64
CA ALA A 130 -4.76 -6.76 12.39
C ALA A 130 -5.27 -6.23 13.74
N ALA A 131 -6.49 -5.66 13.78
CA ALA A 131 -7.12 -5.19 15.01
C ALA A 131 -7.38 -6.33 16.01
N LEU A 132 -7.88 -7.48 15.54
CA LEU A 132 -8.13 -8.64 16.40
C LEU A 132 -6.82 -9.32 16.83
N ALA A 133 -5.82 -9.38 15.96
CA ALA A 133 -4.50 -9.91 16.29
C ALA A 133 -3.82 -9.08 17.39
N ALA A 134 -3.91 -7.75 17.31
CA ALA A 134 -3.41 -6.86 18.36
C ALA A 134 -4.14 -7.09 19.70
N LYS A 135 -5.48 -7.21 19.67
CA LYS A 135 -6.30 -7.47 20.87
C LYS A 135 -5.90 -8.78 21.56
N HIS A 136 -5.60 -9.81 20.80
CA HIS A 136 -5.22 -11.14 21.33
C HIS A 136 -3.71 -11.35 21.48
N GLN A 137 -2.91 -10.31 21.30
CA GLN A 137 -1.44 -10.36 21.40
C GLN A 137 -0.82 -11.49 20.57
N ILE A 138 -1.38 -11.75 19.38
CA ILE A 138 -0.91 -12.81 18.51
C ILE A 138 0.47 -12.40 17.96
N ALA A 139 1.52 -13.11 18.37
CA ALA A 139 2.85 -12.88 17.85
C ALA A 139 2.96 -13.35 16.39
N ASN A 140 3.51 -12.50 15.52
CA ASN A 140 3.83 -12.90 14.15
C ASN A 140 5.33 -13.20 14.02
N PRO A 141 5.76 -14.46 13.98
CA PRO A 141 7.18 -14.81 13.91
C PRO A 141 7.85 -14.39 12.60
N GLY A 142 7.08 -14.10 11.55
CA GLY A 142 7.63 -13.77 10.22
C GLY A 142 8.00 -12.29 9.98
N TYR A 143 7.51 -11.34 10.81
CA TYR A 143 7.64 -9.91 10.55
C TYR A 143 7.81 -9.07 11.82
N ALA A 144 8.83 -9.37 12.61
CA ALA A 144 9.15 -8.69 13.88
C ALA A 144 9.37 -7.17 13.78
N HIS A 145 9.35 -6.59 12.57
CA HIS A 145 9.64 -5.17 12.31
C HIS A 145 8.48 -4.36 11.71
N LYS A 146 7.27 -4.93 11.62
CA LYS A 146 6.07 -4.18 11.19
C LYS A 146 5.15 -3.93 12.38
N SER A 147 4.64 -2.72 12.51
CA SER A 147 3.76 -2.29 13.60
C SER A 147 2.40 -3.01 13.64
N PHE A 148 2.04 -3.76 12.59
CA PHE A 148 0.79 -4.48 12.45
C PHE A 148 1.00 -5.95 12.05
N TYR A 149 0.08 -6.80 12.50
CA TYR A 149 0.06 -8.22 12.16
C TYR A 149 -0.20 -8.42 10.66
N TYR A 150 0.74 -9.09 9.98
CA TYR A 150 0.70 -9.22 8.53
C TYR A 150 0.29 -10.64 8.09
N LEU A 151 -0.90 -10.75 7.50
CA LEU A 151 -1.31 -11.92 6.71
C LEU A 151 -0.84 -11.72 5.28
N GLY A 152 0.17 -12.46 4.84
CA GLY A 152 0.68 -12.43 3.45
C GLY A 152 -0.44 -12.67 2.43
N GLY A 153 -0.33 -12.05 1.27
CA GLY A 153 -1.24 -12.20 0.15
C GLY A 153 -0.48 -12.26 -1.18
N LEU A 154 -1.19 -12.63 -2.26
CA LEU A 154 -0.64 -12.61 -3.63
C LEU A 154 -0.51 -11.18 -4.15
N THR A 155 -1.35 -10.25 -3.66
CA THR A 155 -1.35 -8.84 -4.02
C THR A 155 -1.02 -8.01 -2.78
N GLU A 156 0.22 -7.56 -2.70
CA GLU A 156 0.76 -6.72 -1.65
C GLU A 156 1.12 -5.33 -2.21
N GLY A 157 1.75 -4.49 -1.39
CA GLY A 157 2.12 -3.13 -1.79
C GLY A 157 2.95 -3.07 -3.06
N SER A 158 4.02 -3.86 -3.17
CA SER A 158 4.91 -3.86 -4.33
C SER A 158 4.22 -4.30 -5.62
N GLU A 159 3.34 -5.31 -5.56
CA GLU A 159 2.58 -5.77 -6.71
C GLU A 159 1.59 -4.69 -7.18
N THR A 160 0.96 -3.99 -6.24
CA THR A 160 0.05 -2.86 -6.55
C THR A 160 0.80 -1.71 -7.20
N ILE A 161 1.99 -1.36 -6.71
CA ILE A 161 2.81 -0.32 -7.32
C ILE A 161 3.28 -0.72 -8.71
N LEU A 162 3.66 -1.99 -8.90
CA LEU A 162 4.01 -2.52 -10.23
C LEU A 162 2.83 -2.37 -11.20
N LEU A 163 1.60 -2.70 -10.76
CA LEU A 163 0.39 -2.46 -11.55
C LEU A 163 0.28 -0.99 -11.96
N PHE A 164 0.43 -0.04 -11.03
CA PHE A 164 0.31 1.39 -11.32
C PHE A 164 1.36 1.87 -12.32
N VAL A 165 2.59 1.39 -12.19
CA VAL A 165 3.66 1.64 -13.16
C VAL A 165 3.27 1.13 -14.54
N LEU A 166 2.81 -0.13 -14.64
CA LEU A 166 2.37 -0.72 -15.91
C LEU A 166 1.19 0.03 -16.52
N CYS A 167 0.21 0.45 -15.71
CA CYS A 167 -0.91 1.26 -16.19
C CYS A 167 -0.47 2.62 -16.71
N CYS A 168 0.51 3.27 -16.10
CA CYS A 168 1.05 4.55 -16.60
C CYS A 168 1.87 4.37 -17.89
N LEU A 169 2.60 3.27 -18.04
CA LEU A 169 3.39 2.97 -19.23
C LEU A 169 2.51 2.48 -20.41
N PHE A 170 1.44 1.77 -20.10
CA PHE A 170 0.51 1.18 -21.07
C PHE A 170 -0.94 1.57 -20.76
N PRO A 171 -1.32 2.86 -20.83
CA PRO A 171 -2.61 3.35 -20.36
C PRO A 171 -3.80 2.74 -21.10
N ALA A 172 -3.65 2.37 -22.38
CA ALA A 172 -4.69 1.68 -23.14
C ALA A 172 -5.04 0.29 -22.59
N GLN A 173 -4.16 -0.30 -21.79
CA GLN A 173 -4.35 -1.63 -21.19
C GLN A 173 -4.92 -1.55 -19.76
N PHE A 174 -5.20 -0.35 -19.24
CA PHE A 174 -5.67 -0.18 -17.86
C PHE A 174 -6.85 -1.08 -17.53
N ALA A 175 -7.89 -1.09 -18.35
CA ALA A 175 -9.09 -1.86 -18.10
C ALA A 175 -8.78 -3.37 -17.94
N TRP A 176 -7.97 -3.93 -18.82
CA TRP A 176 -7.59 -5.34 -18.76
C TRP A 176 -6.73 -5.65 -17.52
N LEU A 177 -5.74 -4.81 -17.24
CA LEU A 177 -4.88 -4.94 -16.06
C LEU A 177 -5.69 -4.83 -14.76
N ALA A 178 -6.67 -3.92 -14.72
CA ALA A 178 -7.55 -3.74 -13.56
C ALA A 178 -8.45 -4.97 -13.31
N TRP A 179 -9.00 -5.58 -14.37
CA TRP A 179 -9.77 -6.83 -14.24
C TRP A 179 -8.92 -7.98 -13.69
N LEU A 180 -7.73 -8.18 -14.26
CA LEU A 180 -6.83 -9.25 -13.85
C LEU A 180 -6.37 -9.05 -12.40
N PHE A 181 -5.87 -7.85 -12.08
CA PHE A 181 -5.34 -7.58 -10.74
C PHE A 181 -6.44 -7.60 -9.68
N GLY A 182 -7.62 -7.08 -9.98
CA GLY A 182 -8.78 -7.17 -9.08
C GLY A 182 -9.19 -8.62 -8.78
N ALA A 183 -9.11 -9.52 -9.76
CA ALA A 183 -9.34 -10.95 -9.52
C ALA A 183 -8.30 -11.56 -8.57
N LEU A 184 -7.01 -11.20 -8.71
CA LEU A 184 -5.95 -11.60 -7.77
C LEU A 184 -6.16 -11.02 -6.38
N CYS A 185 -6.65 -9.79 -6.27
CA CYS A 185 -7.04 -9.17 -4.99
C CYS A 185 -8.17 -9.94 -4.31
N TRP A 186 -9.18 -10.40 -5.05
CA TRP A 186 -10.24 -11.24 -4.50
C TRP A 186 -9.75 -12.59 -4.03
N LEU A 187 -8.82 -13.21 -4.73
CA LEU A 187 -8.17 -14.44 -4.26
C LEU A 187 -7.40 -14.19 -2.96
N THR A 188 -6.64 -13.08 -2.89
CA THR A 188 -5.96 -12.65 -1.66
C THR A 188 -6.94 -12.43 -0.51
N THR A 189 -8.06 -11.75 -0.78
CA THR A 189 -9.12 -11.48 0.20
C THR A 189 -9.72 -12.78 0.74
N ALA A 190 -10.08 -13.71 -0.14
CA ALA A 190 -10.66 -14.99 0.24
C ALA A 190 -9.69 -15.82 1.10
N THR A 191 -8.42 -15.90 0.72
CA THR A 191 -7.41 -16.62 1.50
C THR A 191 -7.15 -15.96 2.87
N ARG A 192 -7.16 -14.63 2.94
CA ARG A 192 -7.03 -13.89 4.22
C ARG A 192 -8.22 -14.12 5.14
N ILE A 193 -9.45 -14.03 4.62
CA ILE A 193 -10.66 -14.28 5.40
C ILE A 193 -10.65 -15.71 5.95
N TYR A 194 -10.33 -16.69 5.09
CA TYR A 194 -10.31 -18.09 5.50
C TYR A 194 -9.25 -18.36 6.58
N SER A 195 -8.00 -17.97 6.34
CA SER A 195 -6.90 -18.19 7.29
C SER A 195 -7.08 -17.39 8.57
N GLY A 196 -7.51 -16.14 8.49
CA GLY A 196 -7.80 -15.30 9.65
C GLY A 196 -8.91 -15.88 10.52
N TYR A 197 -10.01 -16.35 9.92
CA TYR A 197 -11.10 -17.00 10.63
C TYR A 197 -10.62 -18.28 11.37
N LEU A 198 -9.85 -19.13 10.70
CA LEU A 198 -9.33 -20.34 11.32
C LEU A 198 -8.39 -20.04 12.50
N THR A 199 -7.49 -19.06 12.33
CA THR A 199 -6.57 -18.64 13.40
C THR A 199 -7.33 -18.17 14.65
N LEU A 200 -8.31 -17.29 14.47
CA LEU A 200 -9.11 -16.76 15.57
C LEU A 200 -9.98 -17.84 16.23
N LYS A 201 -10.54 -18.78 15.45
CA LYS A 201 -11.32 -19.90 15.97
C LYS A 201 -10.46 -20.87 16.78
N GLN A 202 -9.20 -21.09 16.39
CA GLN A 202 -8.28 -21.93 17.16
C GLN A 202 -7.95 -21.30 18.53
N LEU A 203 -7.72 -19.99 18.57
CA LEU A 203 -7.48 -19.26 19.81
C LEU A 203 -8.64 -19.37 20.81
N GLN A 204 -9.87 -19.25 20.32
CA GLN A 204 -11.07 -19.39 21.16
C GLN A 204 -11.25 -20.80 21.77
N ARG A 205 -10.65 -21.83 21.16
CA ARG A 205 -10.68 -23.21 21.69
C ARG A 205 -9.60 -23.50 22.75
N GLN A 206 -8.59 -22.62 22.82
CA GLN A 206 -7.48 -22.75 23.77
C GLN A 206 -7.63 -21.86 25.00
N ALA A 207 -8.55 -20.89 24.95
CA ALA A 207 -8.93 -20.03 26.06
C ALA A 207 -10.09 -20.63 26.86
#